data_68486463949bd8109505dde85d4e62b8
#
_entry.id   68486463949bd8109505dde85d4e62b8
#
_cell.length_a   1.000
_cell.length_b   1.000
_cell.length_c   1.000
_cell.angle_alpha   90.00
_cell.angle_beta   90.00
_cell.angle_gamma   90.00
#
_symmetry.space_group_name_H-M   'P 1'
#
loop_
_entity.id
_entity.type
_entity.pdbx_description
1 polymer ?
#
loop_
_entity_poly.entity_id
_entity_poly.type
_entity_poly.pdbx_seq_one_letter_code
_entity_poly.pdbx_strand_id
1 'polypeptide(L)'
;RTGRGKIRVRAVTDIEAMPNGKSRIIVSELPYMVNKARLIEKIAELVRDKKIDGITDLSDQSSREGMRVVIELRRDANANVILNQLYKHTQLQDTFGVIMLALVGNEPKVMNLMEMLNYYLRHQEEVVTRRTQYELNKAEERAHILQGLLIALDNIDEVIKIIRGSQTVQIAKSELMERFGLTDVQAQAIVDMRLRALTGLEREKLEAEYKALMEQIEHLRAILADRKLLLGVIKEEILVIRDKYGDERRTSIGFDEFDISMEDLIPREDVVITMTKLGYIKRMSHDTFKAQNRGGKGIKGMQKLDEDYVEELFMTNTHHYLMFFTNTGRVYRMKAYEIPEASRTSRGTAIVNLLQLMPGEKISAVIPIEKYNDDEYLLMATKKGLIKKTPIKEYANVRKTGLAAITLREEDELIEVKYTDSDHDVFMITKYGQCIRFNESDVRPTGRTSMGVRGMNLVDSDEVIGMQIDSQGTDLLIVSEYGMGKRTSIDEFTAQNRGGKGVKCYKITEKTGNVVGVKAVNDDNEIMIINTEGIIIRMKCDGISELGRVTSGVKLINLPEGDKVACIAKVRRGDESEDDLVEPEESTEDAENVETEE
;
A
#
# COMPACT_ATOMS: atom_id res chain seq x y z
N ARG A 1 2.27 27.14 2.60
CA ARG A 1 2.82 27.94 3.75
C ARG A 1 3.99 28.83 3.35
N THR A 2 4.88 28.37 2.46
CA THR A 2 6.12 29.08 2.09
C THR A 2 6.10 29.63 0.67
N GLY A 3 5.09 29.33 -0.14
CA GLY A 3 5.06 29.64 -1.57
C GLY A 3 5.97 28.77 -2.44
N ARG A 4 6.62 27.77 -1.85
CA ARG A 4 7.43 26.76 -2.56
C ARG A 4 7.08 25.37 -2.06
N GLY A 5 7.07 24.38 -2.96
CA GLY A 5 6.76 23.01 -2.61
C GLY A 5 6.98 22.06 -3.78
N LYS A 6 6.84 20.76 -3.50
CA LYS A 6 6.85 19.70 -4.50
C LYS A 6 5.52 18.96 -4.41
N ILE A 7 4.87 18.78 -5.55
CA ILE A 7 3.61 18.03 -5.68
C ILE A 7 3.90 16.87 -6.62
N ARG A 8 3.59 15.64 -6.18
CA ARG A 8 3.67 14.45 -7.03
C ARG A 8 2.37 14.35 -7.83
N VAL A 9 2.47 14.25 -9.13
CA VAL A 9 1.33 14.17 -10.06
C VAL A 9 1.43 12.84 -10.80
N ARG A 10 0.33 12.10 -10.86
CA ARG A 10 0.20 10.83 -11.60
C ARG A 10 -0.74 10.99 -12.78
N ALA A 11 -0.49 10.19 -13.81
CA ALA A 11 -1.40 9.97 -14.93
C ALA A 11 -2.71 9.33 -14.44
N VAL A 12 -3.80 9.55 -15.16
CA VAL A 12 -5.04 8.78 -14.98
C VAL A 12 -4.90 7.49 -15.76
N THR A 13 -4.97 6.38 -15.04
CA THR A 13 -4.78 5.04 -15.59
C THR A 13 -5.89 4.11 -15.15
N ASP A 14 -6.28 3.20 -16.03
CA ASP A 14 -7.24 2.13 -15.75
C ASP A 14 -6.69 0.78 -16.22
N ILE A 15 -7.12 -0.31 -15.57
CA ILE A 15 -6.72 -1.68 -15.92
C ILE A 15 -7.94 -2.42 -16.42
N GLU A 16 -7.94 -2.75 -17.72
CA GLU A 16 -9.01 -3.48 -18.36
C GLU A 16 -8.60 -4.96 -18.59
N ALA A 17 -9.50 -5.88 -18.24
CA ALA A 17 -9.35 -7.30 -18.59
C ALA A 17 -9.72 -7.52 -20.05
N MET A 18 -8.92 -8.34 -20.75
CA MET A 18 -9.16 -8.74 -22.14
C MET A 18 -9.79 -10.15 -22.24
N PRO A 19 -10.57 -10.45 -23.30
CA PRO A 19 -11.24 -11.75 -23.44
C PRO A 19 -10.32 -12.98 -23.40
N ASN A 20 -9.02 -12.81 -23.62
CA ASN A 20 -8.03 -13.89 -23.69
C ASN A 20 -7.36 -14.18 -22.33
N GLY A 21 -7.88 -13.62 -21.23
CA GLY A 21 -7.24 -13.69 -19.90
C GLY A 21 -5.96 -12.84 -19.80
N LYS A 22 -5.71 -11.95 -20.77
CA LYS A 22 -4.70 -10.90 -20.70
C LYS A 22 -5.29 -9.65 -20.04
N SER A 23 -4.44 -8.75 -19.57
CA SER A 23 -4.83 -7.42 -19.10
C SER A 23 -4.17 -6.35 -19.95
N ARG A 24 -4.76 -5.15 -19.96
CA ARG A 24 -4.15 -3.96 -20.57
C ARG A 24 -4.27 -2.77 -19.64
N ILE A 25 -3.26 -1.93 -19.63
CA ILE A 25 -3.27 -0.64 -18.91
C ILE A 25 -3.62 0.44 -19.93
N ILE A 26 -4.61 1.23 -19.61
CA ILE A 26 -5.05 2.39 -20.42
C ILE A 26 -4.67 3.66 -19.70
N VAL A 27 -3.99 4.58 -20.41
CA VAL A 27 -3.66 5.90 -19.91
C VAL A 27 -4.54 6.91 -20.64
N SER A 28 -5.42 7.57 -19.91
CA SER A 28 -6.38 8.54 -20.42
C SER A 28 -5.96 10.00 -20.22
N GLU A 29 -5.13 10.29 -19.20
CA GLU A 29 -4.57 11.61 -18.95
C GLU A 29 -3.13 11.53 -18.48
N LEU A 30 -2.32 12.52 -18.84
CA LEU A 30 -0.91 12.62 -18.45
C LEU A 30 -0.67 13.78 -17.47
N PRO A 31 0.38 13.70 -16.64
CA PRO A 31 0.80 14.83 -15.82
C PRO A 31 1.12 16.06 -16.68
N TYR A 32 0.91 17.24 -16.11
CA TYR A 32 1.21 18.50 -16.75
C TYR A 32 2.67 18.57 -17.27
N MET A 33 2.87 19.10 -18.48
CA MET A 33 4.17 19.21 -19.19
C MET A 33 4.78 17.88 -19.67
N VAL A 34 4.11 16.75 -19.51
CA VAL A 34 4.61 15.47 -20.05
C VAL A 34 4.29 15.35 -21.54
N ASN A 35 5.31 15.08 -22.35
CA ASN A 35 5.15 14.83 -23.77
C ASN A 35 4.79 13.36 -24.02
N LYS A 36 3.61 13.10 -24.60
CA LYS A 36 3.09 11.75 -24.86
C LYS A 36 4.05 10.88 -25.71
N ALA A 37 4.57 11.43 -26.81
CA ALA A 37 5.43 10.66 -27.71
C ALA A 37 6.73 10.23 -27.01
N ARG A 38 7.39 11.14 -26.30
CA ARG A 38 8.60 10.81 -25.53
C ARG A 38 8.33 9.82 -24.41
N LEU A 39 7.15 9.88 -23.79
CA LEU A 39 6.75 8.90 -22.77
C LEU A 39 6.63 7.49 -23.38
N ILE A 40 5.96 7.38 -24.53
CA ILE A 40 5.80 6.11 -25.24
C ILE A 40 7.16 5.55 -25.66
N GLU A 41 8.03 6.38 -26.25
CA GLU A 41 9.41 5.98 -26.58
C GLU A 41 10.16 5.47 -25.35
N LYS A 42 10.03 6.16 -24.22
CA LYS A 42 10.69 5.78 -22.96
C LYS A 42 10.19 4.44 -22.42
N ILE A 43 8.89 4.16 -22.51
CA ILE A 43 8.33 2.86 -22.13
C ILE A 43 8.89 1.77 -23.05
N ALA A 44 8.92 1.99 -24.38
CA ALA A 44 9.47 1.05 -25.34
C ALA A 44 10.98 0.76 -25.08
N GLU A 45 11.78 1.77 -24.72
CA GLU A 45 13.17 1.60 -24.30
C GLU A 45 13.30 0.68 -23.08
N LEU A 46 12.49 0.91 -22.03
CA LEU A 46 12.53 0.12 -20.80
C LEU A 46 12.17 -1.35 -21.04
N VAL A 47 11.24 -1.62 -21.96
CA VAL A 47 10.89 -2.98 -22.38
C VAL A 47 12.03 -3.63 -23.16
N ARG A 48 12.63 -2.92 -24.12
CA ARG A 48 13.76 -3.40 -24.91
C ARG A 48 14.99 -3.69 -24.03
N ASP A 49 15.25 -2.84 -23.04
CA ASP A 49 16.34 -2.98 -22.09
C ASP A 49 16.07 -4.03 -21.00
N LYS A 50 14.89 -4.71 -21.05
CA LYS A 50 14.43 -5.70 -20.06
C LYS A 50 14.39 -5.17 -18.61
N LYS A 51 14.18 -3.86 -18.44
CA LYS A 51 13.96 -3.25 -17.13
C LYS A 51 12.52 -3.40 -16.65
N ILE A 52 11.59 -3.51 -17.59
CA ILE A 52 10.19 -3.86 -17.35
C ILE A 52 9.89 -5.06 -18.24
N ASP A 53 9.48 -6.18 -17.63
CA ASP A 53 9.04 -7.38 -18.33
C ASP A 53 7.51 -7.49 -18.25
N GLY A 54 6.91 -8.26 -19.19
CA GLY A 54 5.48 -8.52 -19.20
C GLY A 54 4.64 -7.59 -20.08
N ILE A 55 5.21 -6.60 -20.76
CA ILE A 55 4.53 -5.78 -21.78
C ILE A 55 4.69 -6.47 -23.15
N THR A 56 3.57 -6.69 -23.84
CA THR A 56 3.54 -7.34 -25.17
C THR A 56 3.34 -6.37 -26.33
N ASP A 57 2.58 -5.30 -26.11
CA ASP A 57 2.33 -4.26 -27.11
C ASP A 57 2.14 -2.90 -26.46
N LEU A 58 2.46 -1.85 -27.21
CA LEU A 58 2.35 -0.45 -26.80
C LEU A 58 1.85 0.39 -27.97
N SER A 59 0.63 0.88 -27.89
CA SER A 59 -0.02 1.62 -28.96
C SER A 59 -0.63 2.95 -28.50
N ASP A 60 -0.56 3.97 -29.36
CA ASP A 60 -1.25 5.24 -29.19
C ASP A 60 -2.56 5.20 -29.98
N GLN A 61 -3.67 5.07 -29.28
CA GLN A 61 -5.02 5.04 -29.84
C GLN A 61 -5.78 6.36 -29.61
N SER A 62 -5.05 7.45 -29.36
CA SER A 62 -5.66 8.76 -29.12
C SER A 62 -6.45 9.23 -30.36
N SER A 63 -7.64 9.79 -30.14
CA SER A 63 -8.56 10.26 -31.17
C SER A 63 -9.15 11.64 -30.80
N ARG A 64 -10.18 12.06 -31.54
CA ARG A 64 -10.95 13.26 -31.21
C ARG A 64 -11.73 13.15 -29.89
N GLU A 65 -11.99 11.93 -29.43
CA GLU A 65 -12.68 11.65 -28.17
C GLU A 65 -11.77 11.83 -26.96
N GLY A 66 -10.45 11.83 -27.17
CA GLY A 66 -9.48 12.05 -26.10
C GLY A 66 -8.19 11.28 -26.29
N MET A 67 -7.34 11.38 -25.27
CA MET A 67 -6.09 10.66 -25.21
C MET A 67 -6.35 9.21 -24.75
N ARG A 68 -5.71 8.27 -25.45
CA ARG A 68 -5.77 6.85 -25.11
C ARG A 68 -4.44 6.17 -25.48
N VAL A 69 -3.57 5.95 -24.52
CA VAL A 69 -2.38 5.11 -24.67
C VAL A 69 -2.69 3.75 -24.10
N VAL A 70 -2.47 2.68 -24.88
CA VAL A 70 -2.79 1.31 -24.51
C VAL A 70 -1.50 0.51 -24.37
N ILE A 71 -1.33 -0.13 -23.24
CA ILE A 71 -0.19 -0.98 -22.89
C ILE A 71 -0.74 -2.39 -22.65
N GLU A 72 -0.53 -3.31 -23.61
CA GLU A 72 -0.97 -4.69 -23.48
C GLU A 72 0.03 -5.53 -22.68
N LEU A 73 -0.48 -6.37 -21.80
CA LEU A 73 0.33 -7.18 -20.91
C LEU A 73 0.29 -8.66 -21.31
N ARG A 74 1.34 -9.39 -20.94
CA ARG A 74 1.41 -10.83 -21.04
C ARG A 74 0.40 -11.47 -20.04
N ARG A 75 -0.12 -12.66 -20.34
CA ARG A 75 -1.15 -13.35 -19.55
C ARG A 75 -0.74 -13.58 -18.09
N ASP A 76 0.53 -13.89 -17.85
CA ASP A 76 1.13 -14.19 -16.55
C ASP A 76 1.63 -12.92 -15.80
N ALA A 77 1.45 -11.75 -16.40
CA ALA A 77 1.95 -10.49 -15.83
C ALA A 77 0.92 -9.83 -14.92
N ASN A 78 1.35 -9.41 -13.73
CA ASN A 78 0.52 -8.63 -12.81
C ASN A 78 0.47 -7.16 -13.25
N ALA A 79 -0.72 -6.68 -13.64
CA ALA A 79 -0.91 -5.33 -14.17
C ALA A 79 -0.54 -4.24 -13.16
N ASN A 80 -0.84 -4.44 -11.86
CA ASN A 80 -0.50 -3.46 -10.82
C ASN A 80 1.01 -3.33 -10.61
N VAL A 81 1.74 -4.45 -10.67
CA VAL A 81 3.20 -4.46 -10.55
C VAL A 81 3.84 -3.68 -11.71
N ILE A 82 3.38 -3.94 -12.94
CA ILE A 82 3.89 -3.22 -14.12
C ILE A 82 3.53 -1.75 -14.06
N LEU A 83 2.31 -1.39 -13.67
CA LEU A 83 1.89 0.00 -13.51
C LEU A 83 2.77 0.73 -12.47
N ASN A 84 3.09 0.09 -11.35
CA ASN A 84 3.98 0.64 -10.35
C ASN A 84 5.42 0.81 -10.86
N GLN A 85 5.92 -0.13 -11.66
CA GLN A 85 7.22 0.01 -12.33
C GLN A 85 7.22 1.17 -13.33
N LEU A 86 6.13 1.35 -14.08
CA LEU A 86 5.96 2.48 -14.99
C LEU A 86 5.94 3.82 -14.24
N TYR A 87 5.24 3.94 -13.11
CA TYR A 87 5.29 5.13 -12.26
C TYR A 87 6.69 5.44 -11.72
N LYS A 88 7.46 4.41 -11.41
CA LYS A 88 8.83 4.56 -10.89
C LYS A 88 9.85 4.98 -11.95
N HIS A 89 9.72 4.47 -13.18
CA HIS A 89 10.75 4.60 -14.22
C HIS A 89 10.38 5.55 -15.35
N THR A 90 9.16 6.10 -15.38
CA THR A 90 8.67 6.97 -16.44
C THR A 90 7.95 8.21 -15.88
N GLN A 91 7.62 9.15 -16.77
CA GLN A 91 6.86 10.34 -16.44
C GLN A 91 5.33 10.10 -16.31
N LEU A 92 4.87 8.86 -16.23
CA LEU A 92 3.51 8.58 -15.76
C LEU A 92 3.28 9.06 -14.33
N GLN A 93 4.34 9.22 -13.56
CA GLN A 93 4.37 9.95 -12.31
C GLN A 93 5.54 10.92 -12.36
N ASP A 94 5.27 12.20 -12.13
CA ASP A 94 6.30 13.23 -12.12
C ASP A 94 6.13 14.18 -10.93
N THR A 95 7.17 14.92 -10.60
CA THR A 95 7.17 15.89 -9.50
C THR A 95 7.06 17.30 -10.05
N PHE A 96 5.95 17.96 -9.77
CA PHE A 96 5.76 19.37 -10.09
C PHE A 96 6.34 20.26 -8.98
N GLY A 97 7.33 21.08 -9.33
CA GLY A 97 7.93 22.07 -8.43
C GLY A 97 7.07 23.33 -8.36
N VAL A 98 6.34 23.52 -7.27
CA VAL A 98 5.52 24.73 -7.08
C VAL A 98 6.40 25.91 -6.67
N ILE A 99 6.28 27.02 -7.41
CA ILE A 99 6.83 28.34 -7.04
C ILE A 99 5.72 29.36 -7.26
N MET A 100 5.16 29.89 -6.18
CA MET A 100 4.07 30.86 -6.22
C MET A 100 4.65 32.28 -6.37
N LEU A 101 5.07 32.60 -7.60
CA LEU A 101 5.66 33.90 -7.94
C LEU A 101 4.58 34.81 -8.56
N ALA A 102 4.45 36.04 -8.07
CA ALA A 102 3.62 37.06 -8.66
C ALA A 102 4.27 38.46 -8.56
N LEU A 103 3.76 39.42 -9.32
CA LEU A 103 4.19 40.81 -9.22
C LEU A 103 3.35 41.56 -8.20
N VAL A 104 4.02 42.24 -7.28
CA VAL A 104 3.41 43.15 -6.32
C VAL A 104 4.06 44.52 -6.45
N GLY A 105 3.30 45.52 -6.90
CA GLY A 105 3.87 46.84 -7.16
C GLY A 105 5.01 46.83 -8.17
N ASN A 106 4.92 45.99 -9.22
CA ASN A 106 5.94 45.76 -10.26
C ASN A 106 7.20 44.99 -9.78
N GLU A 107 7.27 44.52 -8.55
CA GLU A 107 8.35 43.71 -8.06
C GLU A 107 7.97 42.21 -8.00
N PRO A 108 8.82 41.31 -8.49
CA PRO A 108 8.57 39.87 -8.41
C PRO A 108 8.74 39.37 -6.95
N LYS A 109 7.68 38.77 -6.42
CA LYS A 109 7.67 38.26 -5.03
C LYS A 109 7.17 36.81 -4.97
N VAL A 110 7.90 35.94 -4.29
CA VAL A 110 7.40 34.60 -3.95
C VAL A 110 6.55 34.72 -2.69
N MET A 111 5.30 34.26 -2.78
CA MET A 111 4.31 34.43 -1.73
C MET A 111 3.63 33.11 -1.39
N ASN A 112 3.16 32.97 -0.18
CA ASN A 112 2.26 31.89 0.18
C ASN A 112 0.82 32.18 -0.30
N LEU A 113 -0.05 31.18 -0.24
CA LEU A 113 -1.44 31.31 -0.72
C LEU A 113 -2.20 32.44 -0.02
N MET A 114 -2.05 32.58 1.29
CA MET A 114 -2.72 33.60 2.07
C MET A 114 -2.24 35.01 1.65
N GLU A 115 -0.96 35.19 1.45
CA GLU A 115 -0.40 36.46 0.97
C GLU A 115 -0.94 36.81 -0.43
N MET A 116 -0.99 35.84 -1.37
CA MET A 116 -1.55 36.06 -2.70
C MET A 116 -3.02 36.51 -2.64
N LEU A 117 -3.84 35.82 -1.82
CA LEU A 117 -5.26 36.18 -1.65
C LEU A 117 -5.41 37.58 -1.02
N ASN A 118 -4.58 37.91 -0.03
CA ASN A 118 -4.62 39.24 0.59
C ASN A 118 -4.21 40.35 -0.38
N TYR A 119 -3.18 40.16 -1.22
CA TYR A 119 -2.79 41.14 -2.23
C TYR A 119 -3.86 41.26 -3.32
N TYR A 120 -4.48 40.16 -3.73
CA TYR A 120 -5.60 40.21 -4.69
C TYR A 120 -6.79 40.97 -4.11
N LEU A 121 -7.18 40.72 -2.86
CA LEU A 121 -8.28 41.45 -2.21
C LEU A 121 -7.99 42.95 -2.12
N ARG A 122 -6.78 43.34 -1.71
CA ARG A 122 -6.37 44.76 -1.68
C ARG A 122 -6.45 45.41 -3.04
N HIS A 123 -6.03 44.70 -4.10
CA HIS A 123 -6.15 45.18 -5.46
C HIS A 123 -7.62 45.39 -5.86
N GLN A 124 -8.50 44.45 -5.52
CA GLN A 124 -9.93 44.58 -5.76
C GLN A 124 -10.53 45.78 -5.00
N GLU A 125 -10.21 45.96 -3.74
CA GLU A 125 -10.63 47.13 -2.95
C GLU A 125 -10.19 48.44 -3.62
N GLU A 126 -8.95 48.54 -4.07
CA GLU A 126 -8.43 49.71 -4.75
C GLU A 126 -9.13 49.98 -6.08
N VAL A 127 -9.33 48.94 -6.91
CA VAL A 127 -10.00 49.08 -8.21
C VAL A 127 -11.46 49.49 -8.05
N VAL A 128 -12.20 48.82 -7.15
CA VAL A 128 -13.62 49.15 -6.91
C VAL A 128 -13.77 50.55 -6.31
N THR A 129 -12.89 50.94 -5.38
CA THR A 129 -12.89 52.31 -4.83
C THR A 129 -12.69 53.34 -5.91
N ARG A 130 -11.69 53.17 -6.80
CA ARG A 130 -11.44 54.10 -7.91
C ARG A 130 -12.61 54.14 -8.91
N ARG A 131 -13.20 53.01 -9.23
CA ARG A 131 -14.37 52.90 -10.09
C ARG A 131 -15.57 53.64 -9.49
N THR A 132 -15.89 53.34 -8.22
CA THR A 132 -17.01 53.96 -7.50
C THR A 132 -16.82 55.48 -7.36
N GLN A 133 -15.58 55.94 -7.11
CA GLN A 133 -15.29 57.37 -7.07
C GLN A 133 -15.48 58.05 -8.46
N TYR A 134 -15.07 57.36 -9.54
CA TYR A 134 -15.29 57.85 -10.89
C TYR A 134 -16.79 57.96 -11.26
N GLU A 135 -17.55 56.92 -10.92
CA GLU A 135 -19.00 56.87 -11.12
C GLU A 135 -19.71 57.94 -10.27
N LEU A 136 -19.28 58.14 -9.02
CA LEU A 136 -19.79 59.21 -8.17
C LEU A 136 -19.55 60.58 -8.78
N ASN A 137 -18.33 60.87 -9.21
CA ASN A 137 -18.00 62.16 -9.82
C ASN A 137 -18.85 62.42 -11.08
N LYS A 138 -19.03 61.39 -11.92
CA LYS A 138 -19.89 61.49 -13.12
C LYS A 138 -21.35 61.70 -12.79
N ALA A 139 -21.87 61.01 -11.77
CA ALA A 139 -23.25 61.19 -11.32
C ALA A 139 -23.47 62.59 -10.73
N GLU A 140 -22.53 63.09 -9.92
CA GLU A 140 -22.56 64.44 -9.31
C GLU A 140 -22.47 65.53 -10.41
N GLU A 141 -21.56 65.38 -11.40
CA GLU A 141 -21.49 66.32 -12.55
C GLU A 141 -22.83 66.39 -13.32
N ARG A 142 -23.45 65.22 -13.57
CA ARG A 142 -24.73 65.13 -14.26
C ARG A 142 -25.89 65.73 -13.44
N ALA A 143 -25.94 65.34 -12.14
CA ALA A 143 -26.97 65.89 -11.23
C ALA A 143 -26.86 67.39 -11.08
N HIS A 144 -25.63 67.94 -11.03
CA HIS A 144 -25.39 69.39 -10.98
C HIS A 144 -25.96 70.13 -12.20
N ILE A 145 -25.75 69.54 -13.43
CA ILE A 145 -26.34 70.09 -14.65
C ILE A 145 -27.87 70.01 -14.59
N LEU A 146 -28.45 68.87 -14.22
CA LEU A 146 -29.89 68.70 -14.13
C LEU A 146 -30.54 69.68 -13.15
N GLN A 147 -29.89 69.92 -12.00
CA GLN A 147 -30.32 70.86 -10.98
C GLN A 147 -30.45 72.28 -11.63
N GLY A 148 -29.45 72.70 -12.36
CA GLY A 148 -29.51 73.99 -13.10
C GLY A 148 -30.64 74.05 -14.09
N LEU A 149 -30.87 72.99 -14.88
CA LEU A 149 -31.96 72.92 -15.84
C LEU A 149 -33.33 72.92 -15.14
N LEU A 150 -33.50 72.30 -14.00
CA LEU A 150 -34.75 72.32 -13.22
C LEU A 150 -35.03 73.74 -12.69
N ILE A 151 -34.01 74.45 -12.15
CA ILE A 151 -34.13 75.84 -11.73
C ILE A 151 -34.57 76.74 -12.90
N ALA A 152 -34.00 76.47 -14.08
CA ALA A 152 -34.36 77.20 -15.28
C ALA A 152 -35.82 76.95 -15.69
N LEU A 153 -36.28 75.70 -15.60
CA LEU A 153 -37.66 75.33 -15.97
C LEU A 153 -38.67 75.88 -14.95
N ASP A 154 -38.34 76.01 -13.70
CA ASP A 154 -39.18 76.64 -12.69
C ASP A 154 -39.32 78.11 -12.85
N ASN A 155 -38.37 78.79 -13.56
CA ASN A 155 -38.33 80.21 -13.78
C ASN A 155 -38.26 80.51 -15.28
N ILE A 156 -38.95 79.74 -16.15
CA ILE A 156 -38.73 79.68 -17.55
C ILE A 156 -38.98 81.02 -18.26
N ASP A 157 -39.99 81.77 -17.83
CA ASP A 157 -40.31 83.07 -18.44
C ASP A 157 -39.21 84.13 -18.24
N GLU A 158 -38.60 84.12 -17.06
CA GLU A 158 -37.48 84.97 -16.70
C GLU A 158 -36.20 84.57 -17.45
N VAL A 159 -35.92 83.27 -17.53
CA VAL A 159 -34.80 82.70 -18.29
C VAL A 159 -34.91 83.13 -19.77
N ILE A 160 -36.09 82.96 -20.40
CA ILE A 160 -36.32 83.36 -21.76
C ILE A 160 -36.12 84.85 -21.96
N LYS A 161 -36.60 85.69 -21.02
CA LYS A 161 -36.42 87.12 -21.08
C LYS A 161 -34.95 87.53 -21.01
N ILE A 162 -34.15 86.92 -20.15
CA ILE A 162 -32.70 87.17 -20.05
C ILE A 162 -31.99 86.72 -21.32
N ILE A 163 -32.24 85.55 -21.84
CA ILE A 163 -31.58 85.05 -23.05
C ILE A 163 -31.91 85.88 -24.25
N ARG A 164 -33.15 86.31 -24.42
CA ARG A 164 -33.59 87.17 -25.53
C ARG A 164 -33.11 88.60 -25.41
N GLY A 165 -32.87 89.10 -24.18
CA GLY A 165 -32.38 90.47 -23.93
C GLY A 165 -30.87 90.59 -24.11
N SER A 166 -30.14 89.54 -23.98
CA SER A 166 -28.67 89.51 -24.05
C SER A 166 -28.16 89.52 -25.48
N GLN A 167 -27.14 90.34 -25.74
CA GLN A 167 -26.54 90.50 -27.12
C GLN A 167 -25.58 89.32 -27.45
N THR A 168 -25.04 88.68 -26.51
CA THR A 168 -24.11 87.53 -26.68
C THR A 168 -24.40 86.40 -25.70
N VAL A 169 -24.02 85.17 -26.05
CA VAL A 169 -24.14 83.98 -25.19
C VAL A 169 -23.41 84.17 -23.83
N GLN A 170 -22.27 84.88 -23.87
CA GLN A 170 -21.50 85.13 -22.65
C GLN A 170 -22.22 86.09 -21.67
N ILE A 171 -22.88 87.12 -22.18
CA ILE A 171 -23.69 88.05 -21.40
C ILE A 171 -24.88 87.29 -20.79
N ALA A 172 -25.59 86.48 -21.59
CA ALA A 172 -26.69 85.64 -21.13
C ALA A 172 -26.27 84.70 -20.00
N LYS A 173 -25.12 84.02 -20.10
CA LYS A 173 -24.58 83.22 -19.07
C LYS A 173 -24.28 83.96 -17.75
N SER A 174 -23.60 85.11 -17.87
CA SER A 174 -23.27 85.93 -16.68
C SER A 174 -24.54 86.42 -15.96
N GLU A 175 -25.57 86.88 -16.70
CA GLU A 175 -26.85 87.31 -16.13
C GLU A 175 -27.60 86.11 -15.42
N LEU A 176 -27.62 84.93 -16.05
CA LEU A 176 -28.22 83.75 -15.51
C LEU A 176 -27.48 83.30 -14.22
N MET A 177 -26.15 83.36 -14.21
CA MET A 177 -25.33 83.01 -13.03
C MET A 177 -25.61 84.02 -11.89
N GLU A 178 -25.63 85.28 -12.16
CA GLU A 178 -25.87 86.30 -11.12
C GLU A 178 -27.30 86.17 -10.55
N ARG A 179 -28.27 85.97 -11.41
CA ARG A 179 -29.70 86.01 -11.06
C ARG A 179 -30.15 84.75 -10.25
N PHE A 180 -29.70 83.57 -10.68
CA PHE A 180 -30.14 82.31 -10.09
C PHE A 180 -29.07 81.59 -9.28
N GLY A 181 -27.88 82.18 -9.06
CA GLY A 181 -26.78 81.56 -8.35
C GLY A 181 -26.22 80.34 -9.06
N LEU A 182 -26.30 80.32 -10.39
CA LEU A 182 -25.87 79.15 -11.20
C LEU A 182 -24.35 79.14 -11.43
N THR A 183 -23.79 77.98 -11.67
CA THR A 183 -22.40 77.84 -12.13
C THR A 183 -22.32 78.06 -13.64
N ASP A 184 -21.10 78.31 -14.17
CA ASP A 184 -20.87 78.49 -15.59
C ASP A 184 -21.34 77.29 -16.45
N VAL A 185 -21.10 76.06 -15.91
CA VAL A 185 -21.53 74.80 -16.56
C VAL A 185 -23.06 74.70 -16.63
N GLN A 186 -23.77 75.10 -15.54
CA GLN A 186 -25.22 75.06 -15.48
C GLN A 186 -25.80 76.15 -16.45
N ALA A 187 -25.26 77.35 -16.44
CA ALA A 187 -25.67 78.42 -17.31
C ALA A 187 -25.43 78.05 -18.80
N GLN A 188 -24.32 77.43 -19.11
CA GLN A 188 -24.06 76.92 -20.48
C GLN A 188 -25.11 75.87 -20.89
N ALA A 189 -25.42 74.90 -20.02
CA ALA A 189 -26.43 73.89 -20.30
C ALA A 189 -27.83 74.47 -20.53
N ILE A 190 -28.17 75.58 -19.84
CA ILE A 190 -29.43 76.28 -19.98
C ILE A 190 -29.48 76.99 -21.35
N VAL A 191 -28.42 77.70 -21.75
CA VAL A 191 -28.34 78.35 -23.03
C VAL A 191 -28.37 77.37 -24.21
N ASP A 192 -27.76 76.16 -24.03
CA ASP A 192 -27.77 75.09 -25.03
C ASP A 192 -29.07 74.28 -25.06
N MET A 193 -30.03 74.60 -24.16
CA MET A 193 -31.27 73.85 -24.02
C MET A 193 -32.16 73.98 -25.24
N ARG A 194 -32.64 72.83 -25.72
CA ARG A 194 -33.55 72.82 -26.90
C ARG A 194 -34.98 73.21 -26.50
N LEU A 195 -35.71 73.95 -27.36
CA LEU A 195 -37.09 74.34 -27.10
C LEU A 195 -38.03 73.15 -26.72
N ARG A 196 -37.78 71.99 -27.24
CA ARG A 196 -38.56 70.76 -26.88
C ARG A 196 -38.46 70.42 -25.38
N ALA A 197 -37.37 70.75 -24.71
CA ALA A 197 -37.18 70.48 -23.29
C ALA A 197 -38.09 71.32 -22.37
N LEU A 198 -38.77 72.31 -22.92
CA LEU A 198 -39.74 73.19 -22.23
C LEU A 198 -41.12 72.53 -22.05
N THR A 199 -41.36 71.35 -22.67
CA THR A 199 -42.62 70.62 -22.52
C THR A 199 -42.77 69.98 -21.19
N GLY A 200 -43.98 69.87 -20.61
CA GLY A 200 -44.21 69.27 -19.30
C GLY A 200 -43.73 67.83 -19.21
N LEU A 201 -43.87 67.05 -20.31
CA LEU A 201 -43.40 65.67 -20.37
C LEU A 201 -41.86 65.55 -20.26
N GLU A 202 -41.11 66.44 -20.83
CA GLU A 202 -39.63 66.44 -20.73
C GLU A 202 -39.18 66.90 -19.33
N ARG A 203 -39.90 67.82 -18.70
CA ARG A 203 -39.68 68.21 -17.30
C ARG A 203 -39.81 67.02 -16.34
N GLU A 204 -40.91 66.29 -16.48
CA GLU A 204 -41.10 65.06 -15.64
C GLU A 204 -39.96 64.06 -15.82
N LYS A 205 -39.42 63.91 -17.05
CA LYS A 205 -38.26 63.04 -17.29
C LYS A 205 -36.99 63.53 -16.62
N LEU A 206 -36.73 64.84 -16.66
CA LEU A 206 -35.56 65.44 -16.00
C LEU A 206 -35.65 65.32 -14.46
N GLU A 207 -36.85 65.54 -13.90
CA GLU A 207 -37.09 65.35 -12.48
C GLU A 207 -36.86 63.87 -12.04
N ALA A 208 -37.37 62.90 -12.82
CA ALA A 208 -37.18 61.48 -12.59
C ALA A 208 -35.70 61.06 -12.71
N GLU A 209 -35.00 61.63 -13.76
CA GLU A 209 -33.56 61.40 -13.94
C GLU A 209 -32.74 61.92 -12.73
N TYR A 210 -33.06 63.16 -12.29
CA TYR A 210 -32.41 63.80 -11.16
C TYR A 210 -32.60 63.01 -9.89
N LYS A 211 -33.83 62.56 -9.61
CA LYS A 211 -34.13 61.73 -8.45
C LYS A 211 -33.35 60.41 -8.45
N ALA A 212 -33.36 59.70 -9.59
CA ALA A 212 -32.59 58.44 -9.73
C ALA A 212 -31.09 58.66 -9.54
N LEU A 213 -30.53 59.76 -10.07
CA LEU A 213 -29.13 60.09 -9.83
C LEU A 213 -28.82 60.44 -8.38
N MET A 214 -29.72 61.12 -7.66
CA MET A 214 -29.51 61.41 -6.26
C MET A 214 -29.50 60.13 -5.42
N GLU A 215 -30.40 59.19 -5.69
CA GLU A 215 -30.41 57.87 -5.05
C GLU A 215 -29.09 57.08 -5.34
N GLN A 216 -28.62 57.15 -6.60
CA GLN A 216 -27.34 56.55 -7.02
C GLN A 216 -26.15 57.21 -6.31
N ILE A 217 -26.11 58.55 -6.22
CA ILE A 217 -25.06 59.30 -5.53
C ILE A 217 -24.98 58.90 -4.05
N GLU A 218 -26.15 58.82 -3.39
CA GLU A 218 -26.22 58.41 -1.96
C GLU A 218 -25.68 56.98 -1.80
N HIS A 219 -26.07 56.07 -2.67
CA HIS A 219 -25.57 54.68 -2.68
C HIS A 219 -24.05 54.60 -2.88
N LEU A 220 -23.50 55.30 -3.89
CA LEU A 220 -22.08 55.35 -4.18
C LEU A 220 -21.26 55.95 -3.02
N ARG A 221 -21.78 57.00 -2.37
CA ARG A 221 -21.18 57.59 -1.20
C ARG A 221 -21.17 56.63 -0.01
N ALA A 222 -22.26 55.87 0.19
CA ALA A 222 -22.34 54.85 1.22
C ALA A 222 -21.29 53.73 1.04
N ILE A 223 -21.08 53.28 -0.22
CA ILE A 223 -20.05 52.28 -0.57
C ILE A 223 -18.65 52.80 -0.21
N LEU A 224 -18.35 54.06 -0.52
CA LEU A 224 -17.05 54.67 -0.23
C LEU A 224 -16.82 54.92 1.26
N ALA A 225 -17.90 55.15 2.06
CA ALA A 225 -17.82 55.42 3.48
C ALA A 225 -17.70 54.14 4.32
N ASP A 226 -18.26 53.00 3.88
CA ASP A 226 -18.28 51.76 4.66
C ASP A 226 -17.57 50.63 3.89
N ARG A 227 -16.44 50.20 4.46
CA ARG A 227 -15.66 49.06 3.91
C ARG A 227 -16.49 47.77 3.81
N LYS A 228 -17.50 47.57 4.65
CA LYS A 228 -18.33 46.34 4.58
C LYS A 228 -19.18 46.34 3.30
N LEU A 229 -19.75 47.51 2.93
CA LEU A 229 -20.48 47.66 1.69
C LEU A 229 -19.56 47.46 0.48
N LEU A 230 -18.35 48.04 0.52
CA LEU A 230 -17.34 47.84 -0.52
C LEU A 230 -16.99 46.37 -0.72
N LEU A 231 -16.74 45.64 0.37
CA LEU A 231 -16.49 44.19 0.32
C LEU A 231 -17.72 43.39 -0.14
N GLY A 232 -18.93 43.87 0.16
CA GLY A 232 -20.18 43.32 -0.35
C GLY A 232 -20.23 43.35 -1.88
N VAL A 233 -19.94 44.51 -2.47
CA VAL A 233 -19.87 44.67 -3.95
C VAL A 233 -18.83 43.74 -4.57
N ILE A 234 -17.62 43.66 -4.00
CA ILE A 234 -16.57 42.76 -4.48
C ILE A 234 -17.04 41.29 -4.40
N LYS A 235 -17.70 40.91 -3.29
CA LYS A 235 -18.23 39.56 -3.13
C LYS A 235 -19.28 39.20 -4.16
N GLU A 236 -20.24 40.11 -4.43
CA GLU A 236 -21.29 39.89 -5.43
C GLU A 236 -20.69 39.70 -6.84
N GLU A 237 -19.75 40.55 -7.23
CA GLU A 237 -19.07 40.45 -8.53
C GLU A 237 -18.29 39.14 -8.68
N ILE A 238 -17.59 38.69 -7.63
CA ILE A 238 -16.86 37.39 -7.63
C ILE A 238 -17.84 36.22 -7.74
N LEU A 239 -18.99 36.28 -7.06
CA LEU A 239 -20.02 35.24 -7.14
C LEU A 239 -20.59 35.11 -8.55
N VAL A 240 -20.85 36.24 -9.24
CA VAL A 240 -21.29 36.21 -10.64
C VAL A 240 -20.24 35.54 -11.55
N ILE A 241 -18.97 35.85 -11.35
CA ILE A 241 -17.88 35.23 -12.12
C ILE A 241 -17.80 33.72 -11.80
N ARG A 242 -17.92 33.34 -10.52
CA ARG A 242 -17.96 31.94 -10.13
C ARG A 242 -19.10 31.20 -10.82
N ASP A 243 -20.30 31.72 -10.77
CA ASP A 243 -21.49 31.05 -11.30
C ASP A 243 -21.45 30.93 -12.85
N LYS A 244 -20.78 31.85 -13.50
CA LYS A 244 -20.65 31.86 -14.99
C LYS A 244 -19.47 30.98 -15.49
N TYR A 245 -18.38 30.91 -14.77
CA TYR A 245 -17.13 30.31 -15.23
C TYR A 245 -16.58 29.21 -14.30
N GLY A 246 -17.26 28.93 -13.16
CA GLY A 246 -16.87 27.89 -12.25
C GLY A 246 -17.05 26.51 -12.90
N ASP A 247 -16.03 25.71 -12.88
CA ASP A 247 -16.00 24.32 -13.32
C ASP A 247 -15.51 23.40 -12.19
N GLU A 248 -15.76 22.11 -12.34
CA GLU A 248 -15.29 21.12 -11.37
C GLU A 248 -13.78 20.93 -11.50
N ARG A 249 -13.17 20.56 -10.36
CA ARG A 249 -11.74 20.28 -10.32
C ARG A 249 -11.44 19.00 -11.11
N ARG A 250 -10.61 19.08 -12.15
CA ARG A 250 -10.20 17.93 -12.95
C ARG A 250 -9.18 17.06 -12.23
N THR A 251 -8.18 17.67 -11.59
CA THR A 251 -7.14 16.94 -10.87
C THR A 251 -7.68 16.48 -9.52
N SER A 252 -7.81 15.19 -9.32
CA SER A 252 -8.18 14.61 -8.01
C SER A 252 -7.04 14.79 -7.00
N ILE A 253 -7.41 15.01 -5.73
CA ILE A 253 -6.45 15.04 -4.64
C ILE A 253 -6.48 13.67 -3.97
N GLY A 254 -5.43 12.90 -4.17
CA GLY A 254 -5.21 11.63 -3.46
C GLY A 254 -4.31 11.82 -2.25
N PHE A 255 -4.32 10.85 -1.35
CA PHE A 255 -3.30 10.74 -0.32
C PHE A 255 -1.98 10.31 -0.99
N ASP A 256 -0.86 10.74 -0.44
CA ASP A 256 0.46 10.27 -0.86
C ASP A 256 0.61 8.81 -0.40
N GLU A 257 0.02 7.91 -1.16
CA GLU A 257 0.26 6.49 -1.01
C GLU A 257 1.70 6.23 -1.49
N PHE A 258 2.61 6.51 -0.58
CA PHE A 258 3.95 5.95 -0.51
C PHE A 258 4.92 6.21 -1.68
N ASP A 259 6.14 6.51 -1.32
CA ASP A 259 7.30 6.01 -2.06
C ASP A 259 7.05 4.52 -2.35
N ILE A 260 6.77 4.22 -3.63
CA ILE A 260 6.61 2.83 -4.08
C ILE A 260 7.91 2.13 -3.68
N SER A 261 7.83 1.35 -2.62
CA SER A 261 8.97 0.57 -2.16
C SER A 261 9.25 -0.54 -3.17
N MET A 262 10.45 -1.08 -3.19
CA MET A 262 10.72 -2.29 -3.99
C MET A 262 9.77 -3.43 -3.61
N GLU A 263 9.26 -3.40 -2.39
CA GLU A 263 8.30 -4.36 -1.84
C GLU A 263 6.93 -4.27 -2.53
N ASP A 264 6.47 -3.06 -2.88
CA ASP A 264 5.18 -2.85 -3.58
C ASP A 264 5.19 -3.31 -5.04
N LEU A 265 6.39 -3.58 -5.58
CA LEU A 265 6.58 -4.09 -6.93
C LEU A 265 6.52 -5.62 -7.01
N ILE A 266 6.46 -6.30 -5.88
CA ILE A 266 6.49 -7.76 -5.78
C ILE A 266 5.07 -8.25 -5.49
N PRO A 267 4.55 -9.22 -6.26
CA PRO A 267 3.22 -9.77 -5.99
C PRO A 267 3.18 -10.48 -4.62
N ARG A 268 2.04 -10.37 -3.95
CA ARG A 268 1.78 -11.13 -2.72
C ARG A 268 1.27 -12.51 -3.12
N GLU A 269 2.12 -13.50 -2.94
CA GLU A 269 1.85 -14.88 -3.30
C GLU A 269 2.28 -15.81 -2.18
N ASP A 270 1.56 -16.92 -2.02
CA ASP A 270 1.98 -17.97 -1.13
C ASP A 270 3.03 -18.84 -1.81
N VAL A 271 4.10 -19.06 -1.10
CA VAL A 271 5.29 -19.73 -1.62
C VAL A 271 5.77 -20.83 -0.68
N VAL A 272 6.37 -21.84 -1.27
CA VAL A 272 7.06 -22.91 -0.54
C VAL A 272 8.56 -22.62 -0.52
N ILE A 273 9.12 -22.57 0.68
CA ILE A 273 10.56 -22.43 0.88
C ILE A 273 11.12 -23.76 1.33
N THR A 274 12.17 -24.19 0.66
CA THR A 274 12.93 -25.39 1.04
C THR A 274 14.36 -25.00 1.37
N MET A 275 14.89 -25.58 2.43
CA MET A 275 16.28 -25.43 2.85
C MET A 275 16.90 -26.78 3.12
N THR A 276 18.14 -26.97 2.66
CA THR A 276 18.90 -28.20 2.89
C THR A 276 19.79 -28.07 4.13
N LYS A 277 20.27 -29.20 4.66
CA LYS A 277 21.23 -29.26 5.78
C LYS A 277 22.54 -28.51 5.50
N LEU A 278 23.01 -28.53 4.27
CA LEU A 278 24.20 -27.75 3.86
C LEU A 278 23.90 -26.27 3.62
N GLY A 279 22.63 -25.84 3.82
CA GLY A 279 22.22 -24.44 3.76
C GLY A 279 21.93 -23.94 2.35
N TYR A 280 21.51 -24.79 1.43
CA TYR A 280 20.95 -24.33 0.15
C TYR A 280 19.46 -24.03 0.34
N ILE A 281 19.05 -22.84 -0.07
CA ILE A 281 17.66 -22.35 0.07
C ILE A 281 17.09 -21.95 -1.29
N LYS A 282 15.80 -22.18 -1.48
CA LYS A 282 15.06 -21.73 -2.66
C LYS A 282 13.60 -21.44 -2.32
N ARG A 283 12.99 -20.65 -3.16
CA ARG A 283 11.57 -20.32 -3.15
C ARG A 283 10.90 -20.94 -4.37
N MET A 284 9.70 -21.49 -4.20
CA MET A 284 8.90 -22.08 -5.28
C MET A 284 7.44 -21.66 -5.12
N SER A 285 6.66 -21.67 -6.22
CA SER A 285 5.21 -21.50 -6.14
C SER A 285 4.57 -22.63 -5.34
N HIS A 286 3.49 -22.31 -4.63
CA HIS A 286 2.69 -23.25 -3.84
C HIS A 286 2.23 -24.48 -4.64
N ASP A 287 1.86 -24.32 -5.92
CA ASP A 287 1.30 -25.37 -6.79
C ASP A 287 2.30 -26.48 -7.17
N THR A 288 3.55 -26.35 -6.75
CA THR A 288 4.62 -27.26 -7.15
C THR A 288 4.49 -28.68 -6.54
N PHE A 289 3.81 -28.83 -5.40
CA PHE A 289 3.69 -30.10 -4.68
C PHE A 289 2.22 -30.55 -4.53
N LYS A 290 1.81 -31.52 -5.37
CA LYS A 290 0.48 -32.13 -5.28
C LYS A 290 0.41 -33.22 -4.22
N ALA A 291 -0.73 -33.36 -3.55
CA ALA A 291 -0.97 -34.41 -2.58
C ALA A 291 -0.91 -35.82 -3.21
N GLN A 292 -0.33 -36.80 -2.50
CA GLN A 292 -0.27 -38.20 -2.89
C GLN A 292 -0.89 -39.11 -1.82
N ASN A 293 -1.41 -40.24 -2.22
CA ASN A 293 -1.98 -41.21 -1.30
C ASN A 293 -0.86 -41.96 -0.51
N ARG A 294 -1.23 -42.52 0.65
CA ARG A 294 -0.35 -43.33 1.51
C ARG A 294 0.32 -44.46 0.70
N GLY A 295 1.65 -44.63 0.86
CA GLY A 295 2.45 -45.63 0.15
C GLY A 295 2.87 -45.22 -1.26
N GLY A 296 2.68 -43.94 -1.68
CA GLY A 296 3.20 -43.39 -2.93
C GLY A 296 4.74 -43.41 -2.98
N LYS A 297 5.30 -43.40 -4.21
CA LYS A 297 6.77 -43.40 -4.43
C LYS A 297 7.44 -42.06 -4.17
N GLY A 298 6.66 -41.01 -3.88
CA GLY A 298 7.16 -39.64 -3.69
C GLY A 298 7.64 -38.98 -4.97
N ILE A 299 7.99 -37.70 -4.88
CA ILE A 299 8.49 -36.88 -5.99
C ILE A 299 9.85 -36.30 -5.59
N LYS A 300 10.81 -36.28 -6.51
CA LYS A 300 12.12 -35.66 -6.26
C LYS A 300 11.96 -34.15 -6.08
N GLY A 301 12.17 -33.66 -4.88
CA GLY A 301 11.94 -32.27 -4.49
C GLY A 301 13.11 -31.33 -4.74
N MET A 302 14.34 -31.86 -4.83
CA MET A 302 15.55 -31.04 -4.99
C MET A 302 16.70 -31.88 -5.54
N GLN A 303 17.56 -31.29 -6.37
CA GLN A 303 18.85 -31.87 -6.72
C GLN A 303 19.83 -31.59 -5.57
N LYS A 304 20.45 -32.61 -5.03
CA LYS A 304 21.35 -32.51 -3.88
C LYS A 304 22.80 -32.82 -4.25
N LEU A 305 23.71 -32.44 -3.36
CA LEU A 305 25.08 -32.96 -3.31
C LEU A 305 25.09 -34.30 -2.55
N ASP A 306 26.15 -35.08 -2.73
CA ASP A 306 26.38 -36.25 -1.89
C ASP A 306 26.41 -35.79 -0.41
N GLU A 307 25.65 -36.49 0.45
CA GLU A 307 25.48 -36.18 1.91
C GLU A 307 24.59 -34.95 2.23
N ASP A 308 23.90 -34.29 1.27
CA ASP A 308 22.94 -33.22 1.54
C ASP A 308 21.50 -33.73 1.49
N TYR A 309 20.59 -33.16 2.30
CA TYR A 309 19.15 -33.45 2.30
C TYR A 309 18.34 -32.23 2.69
N VAL A 310 17.06 -32.20 2.33
CA VAL A 310 16.14 -31.12 2.71
C VAL A 310 15.87 -31.24 4.23
N GLU A 311 16.20 -30.22 4.98
CA GLU A 311 16.03 -30.17 6.43
C GLU A 311 14.77 -29.38 6.81
N GLU A 312 14.49 -28.29 6.12
CA GLU A 312 13.34 -27.43 6.35
C GLU A 312 12.51 -27.26 5.08
N LEU A 313 11.20 -27.37 5.25
CA LEU A 313 10.20 -27.06 4.24
C LEU A 313 9.02 -26.38 4.93
N PHE A 314 8.68 -25.17 4.50
CA PHE A 314 7.55 -24.44 5.07
C PHE A 314 6.91 -23.52 4.03
N MET A 315 5.63 -23.20 4.25
CA MET A 315 4.85 -22.28 3.43
C MET A 315 4.83 -20.92 4.10
N THR A 316 4.89 -19.87 3.28
CA THR A 316 4.85 -18.49 3.73
C THR A 316 4.39 -17.59 2.59
N ASN A 317 4.10 -16.32 2.89
CA ASN A 317 3.82 -15.31 1.87
C ASN A 317 5.10 -14.56 1.49
N THR A 318 5.20 -14.15 0.22
CA THR A 318 6.36 -13.39 -0.31
C THR A 318 6.75 -12.19 0.54
N HIS A 319 5.78 -11.52 1.18
CA HIS A 319 5.98 -10.30 1.98
C HIS A 319 6.28 -10.53 3.46
N HIS A 320 6.20 -11.77 3.94
CA HIS A 320 6.54 -12.07 5.33
C HIS A 320 8.03 -11.90 5.58
N TYR A 321 8.37 -11.48 6.79
CA TYR A 321 9.74 -11.56 7.27
C TYR A 321 10.06 -13.00 7.64
N LEU A 322 11.24 -13.45 7.28
CA LEU A 322 11.79 -14.72 7.71
C LEU A 322 12.90 -14.44 8.71
N MET A 323 12.75 -14.98 9.90
CA MET A 323 13.77 -14.93 10.93
C MET A 323 14.52 -16.27 10.96
N PHE A 324 15.80 -16.20 10.68
CA PHE A 324 16.71 -17.34 10.63
C PHE A 324 17.48 -17.42 11.93
N PHE A 325 17.21 -18.43 12.73
CA PHE A 325 17.92 -18.70 13.97
C PHE A 325 19.03 -19.72 13.73
N THR A 326 20.21 -19.48 14.29
CA THR A 326 21.37 -20.34 14.11
C THR A 326 21.62 -21.21 15.33
N ASN A 327 22.31 -22.33 15.13
CA ASN A 327 22.75 -23.23 16.20
C ASN A 327 23.61 -22.53 17.26
N THR A 328 24.28 -21.42 16.90
CA THR A 328 25.07 -20.58 17.83
C THR A 328 24.25 -19.57 18.61
N GLY A 329 22.91 -19.57 18.44
CA GLY A 329 22.00 -18.68 19.16
C GLY A 329 21.93 -17.26 18.59
N ARG A 330 22.23 -17.05 17.33
CA ARG A 330 22.05 -15.77 16.62
C ARG A 330 20.78 -15.80 15.78
N VAL A 331 20.28 -14.60 15.40
CA VAL A 331 19.13 -14.44 14.52
C VAL A 331 19.46 -13.44 13.42
N TYR A 332 19.05 -13.77 12.21
CA TYR A 332 19.10 -12.94 11.00
C TYR A 332 17.68 -12.75 10.47
N ARG A 333 17.46 -11.69 9.68
CA ARG A 333 16.15 -11.39 9.10
C ARG A 333 16.28 -10.99 7.64
N MET A 334 15.38 -11.52 6.81
CA MET A 334 15.17 -11.09 5.43
C MET A 334 13.70 -11.26 5.03
N LYS A 335 13.30 -10.68 3.92
CA LYS A 335 11.97 -10.90 3.33
C LYS A 335 11.94 -12.18 2.52
N ALA A 336 10.80 -12.88 2.48
CA ALA A 336 10.68 -14.13 1.73
C ALA A 336 10.93 -13.93 0.22
N TYR A 337 10.54 -12.78 -0.35
CA TYR A 337 10.81 -12.46 -1.75
C TYR A 337 12.31 -12.26 -2.08
N GLU A 338 13.16 -11.99 -1.10
CA GLU A 338 14.61 -11.87 -1.30
C GLU A 338 15.27 -13.23 -1.59
N ILE A 339 14.56 -14.34 -1.30
CA ILE A 339 15.03 -15.69 -1.66
C ILE A 339 14.78 -15.91 -3.14
N PRO A 340 15.81 -16.28 -3.93
CA PRO A 340 15.67 -16.51 -5.35
C PRO A 340 14.66 -17.62 -5.67
N GLU A 341 13.80 -17.36 -6.65
CA GLU A 341 12.89 -18.36 -7.19
C GLU A 341 13.66 -19.39 -8.00
N ALA A 342 13.27 -20.64 -7.87
CA ALA A 342 13.96 -21.73 -8.54
C ALA A 342 13.02 -22.91 -8.82
N SER A 343 13.32 -23.66 -9.87
CA SER A 343 12.54 -24.85 -10.24
C SER A 343 12.61 -25.93 -9.15
N ARG A 344 11.62 -26.83 -9.15
CA ARG A 344 11.52 -27.94 -8.19
C ARG A 344 12.81 -28.78 -8.09
N THR A 345 13.44 -29.08 -9.20
CA THR A 345 14.64 -29.92 -9.27
C THR A 345 15.95 -29.18 -9.04
N SER A 346 15.96 -27.85 -9.04
CA SER A 346 17.19 -27.08 -8.83
C SER A 346 17.70 -27.16 -7.38
N ARG A 347 18.99 -26.93 -7.18
CA ARG A 347 19.63 -26.89 -5.85
C ARG A 347 19.26 -25.66 -5.04
N GLY A 348 18.94 -24.54 -5.69
CA GLY A 348 18.77 -23.25 -5.02
C GLY A 348 20.09 -22.52 -4.79
N THR A 349 20.07 -21.51 -3.90
CA THR A 349 21.19 -20.63 -3.58
C THR A 349 21.70 -20.93 -2.16
N ALA A 350 23.02 -20.92 -1.97
CA ALA A 350 23.60 -21.09 -0.65
C ALA A 350 23.21 -19.91 0.28
N ILE A 351 22.69 -20.18 1.45
CA ILE A 351 22.20 -19.18 2.40
C ILE A 351 23.29 -18.18 2.83
N VAL A 352 24.55 -18.61 2.83
CA VAL A 352 25.70 -17.74 3.13
C VAL A 352 25.88 -16.61 2.11
N ASN A 353 25.31 -16.74 0.91
CA ASN A 353 25.29 -15.67 -0.10
C ASN A 353 24.16 -14.65 0.14
N LEU A 354 23.16 -15.01 0.94
CA LEU A 354 22.02 -14.17 1.26
C LEU A 354 22.14 -13.53 2.66
N LEU A 355 22.68 -14.28 3.63
CA LEU A 355 22.90 -13.85 5.01
C LEU A 355 24.38 -13.82 5.36
N GLN A 356 24.80 -12.84 6.16
CA GLN A 356 26.18 -12.72 6.64
C GLN A 356 26.42 -13.65 7.84
N LEU A 357 26.37 -14.97 7.62
CA LEU A 357 26.61 -15.96 8.66
C LEU A 357 28.08 -15.94 9.11
N MET A 358 28.30 -16.19 10.40
CA MET A 358 29.64 -16.36 10.94
C MET A 358 30.18 -17.76 10.61
N PRO A 359 31.50 -17.96 10.59
CA PRO A 359 32.08 -19.28 10.36
C PRO A 359 31.54 -20.34 11.34
N GLY A 360 31.09 -21.47 10.82
CA GLY A 360 30.51 -22.56 11.61
C GLY A 360 29.04 -22.42 12.01
N GLU A 361 28.39 -21.30 11.69
CA GLU A 361 26.94 -21.15 11.91
C GLU A 361 26.13 -21.98 10.91
N LYS A 362 25.09 -22.65 11.45
CA LYS A 362 24.07 -23.37 10.69
C LYS A 362 22.69 -22.88 11.11
N ILE A 363 21.76 -22.85 10.20
CA ILE A 363 20.37 -22.48 10.49
C ILE A 363 19.71 -23.64 11.25
N SER A 364 19.14 -23.37 12.42
CA SER A 364 18.43 -24.33 13.25
C SER A 364 16.91 -24.20 13.18
N ALA A 365 16.42 -22.99 12.87
CA ALA A 365 14.99 -22.77 12.71
C ALA A 365 14.74 -21.53 11.82
N VAL A 366 13.63 -21.56 11.10
CA VAL A 366 13.14 -20.42 10.32
C VAL A 366 11.71 -20.11 10.74
N ILE A 367 11.48 -18.87 11.18
CA ILE A 367 10.16 -18.42 11.65
C ILE A 367 9.65 -17.33 10.71
N PRO A 368 8.54 -17.57 9.98
CA PRO A 368 7.87 -16.54 9.21
C PRO A 368 7.09 -15.62 10.16
N ILE A 369 7.21 -14.30 9.96
CA ILE A 369 6.55 -13.28 10.78
C ILE A 369 5.87 -12.28 9.85
N GLU A 370 4.58 -12.09 10.05
CA GLU A 370 3.81 -11.07 9.34
C GLU A 370 3.95 -9.71 10.04
N LYS A 371 3.72 -9.67 11.35
CA LYS A 371 3.73 -8.45 12.19
C LYS A 371 4.40 -8.72 13.54
N TYR A 372 4.84 -7.66 14.21
CA TYR A 372 5.41 -7.71 15.56
C TYR A 372 4.36 -7.19 16.56
N ASN A 373 3.60 -8.09 17.19
CA ASN A 373 2.57 -7.74 18.16
C ASN A 373 3.14 -7.71 19.60
N ASP A 374 2.45 -7.03 20.51
CA ASP A 374 2.93 -6.82 21.89
C ASP A 374 2.88 -8.07 22.77
N ASP A 375 1.85 -8.91 22.56
CA ASP A 375 1.53 -10.07 23.40
C ASP A 375 2.04 -11.38 22.79
N GLU A 376 3.01 -11.31 21.89
CA GLU A 376 3.57 -12.45 21.18
C GLU A 376 5.01 -12.72 21.59
N TYR A 377 5.35 -13.99 21.67
CA TYR A 377 6.64 -14.43 22.17
C TYR A 377 7.28 -15.50 21.27
N LEU A 378 8.58 -15.64 21.39
CA LEU A 378 9.34 -16.76 20.84
C LEU A 378 9.81 -17.67 21.96
N LEU A 379 9.43 -18.95 21.87
CA LEU A 379 9.96 -20.02 22.69
C LEU A 379 11.16 -20.64 21.96
N MET A 380 12.26 -20.80 22.66
CA MET A 380 13.51 -21.34 22.14
C MET A 380 13.94 -22.55 22.98
N ALA A 381 14.21 -23.66 22.32
CA ALA A 381 14.71 -24.86 22.99
C ALA A 381 16.13 -25.20 22.57
N THR A 382 16.95 -25.63 23.54
CA THR A 382 18.32 -26.05 23.26
C THR A 382 18.47 -27.57 23.34
N LYS A 383 19.48 -28.11 22.70
CA LYS A 383 19.83 -29.52 22.64
C LYS A 383 20.02 -30.13 24.03
N LYS A 384 20.60 -29.37 24.97
CA LYS A 384 20.81 -29.78 26.38
C LYS A 384 19.60 -29.51 27.28
N GLY A 385 18.41 -29.25 26.72
CA GLY A 385 17.15 -29.19 27.44
C GLY A 385 16.87 -27.87 28.17
N LEU A 386 17.49 -26.76 27.77
CA LEU A 386 17.08 -25.42 28.22
C LEU A 386 15.92 -24.92 27.38
N ILE A 387 15.09 -24.08 27.99
CA ILE A 387 14.01 -23.35 27.31
C ILE A 387 14.03 -21.87 27.69
N LYS A 388 13.66 -21.01 26.74
CA LYS A 388 13.61 -19.57 26.89
C LYS A 388 12.37 -19.01 26.24
N LYS A 389 11.72 -18.01 26.87
CA LYS A 389 10.63 -17.22 26.31
C LYS A 389 11.09 -15.77 26.16
N THR A 390 10.90 -15.17 24.98
CA THR A 390 11.32 -13.80 24.70
C THR A 390 10.25 -13.08 23.90
N PRO A 391 9.85 -11.83 24.25
CA PRO A 391 8.91 -11.05 23.46
C PRO A 391 9.41 -10.86 22.01
N ILE A 392 8.53 -11.01 21.02
CA ILE A 392 8.89 -10.92 19.60
C ILE A 392 9.42 -9.52 19.22
N LYS A 393 8.97 -8.47 19.91
CA LYS A 393 9.43 -7.10 19.74
C LYS A 393 10.92 -6.91 19.97
N GLU A 394 11.54 -7.72 20.81
CA GLU A 394 12.98 -7.69 21.02
C GLU A 394 13.79 -7.95 19.72
N TYR A 395 13.12 -8.51 18.70
CA TYR A 395 13.68 -8.83 17.39
C TYR A 395 13.20 -7.92 16.25
N ALA A 396 12.45 -6.86 16.53
CA ALA A 396 11.93 -5.96 15.50
C ALA A 396 13.06 -5.25 14.70
N ASN A 397 14.22 -5.04 15.32
CA ASN A 397 15.35 -4.32 14.73
C ASN A 397 16.57 -5.23 14.49
N VAL A 398 16.36 -6.36 13.81
CA VAL A 398 17.46 -7.25 13.41
C VAL A 398 18.25 -6.62 12.26
N ARG A 399 19.56 -6.50 12.42
CA ARG A 399 20.48 -5.98 11.40
C ARG A 399 20.91 -7.11 10.44
N LYS A 400 21.40 -6.76 9.25
CA LYS A 400 21.94 -7.74 8.28
C LYS A 400 23.13 -8.56 8.83
N THR A 401 23.84 -8.02 9.82
CA THR A 401 24.94 -8.71 10.52
C THR A 401 24.48 -9.68 11.61
N GLY A 402 23.16 -9.82 11.79
CA GLY A 402 22.56 -10.65 12.83
C GLY A 402 22.63 -10.05 14.24
N LEU A 403 21.83 -10.60 15.13
CA LEU A 403 21.78 -10.27 16.56
C LEU A 403 21.86 -11.54 17.39
N ALA A 404 22.36 -11.45 18.64
CA ALA A 404 22.26 -12.55 19.61
C ALA A 404 20.78 -12.75 20.00
N ALA A 405 20.26 -13.95 19.81
CA ALA A 405 18.89 -14.36 20.17
C ALA A 405 18.84 -15.04 21.55
N ILE A 406 19.85 -15.82 21.87
CA ILE A 406 20.02 -16.53 23.14
C ILE A 406 21.52 -16.67 23.43
N THR A 407 21.90 -16.64 24.69
CA THR A 407 23.26 -17.02 25.10
C THR A 407 23.29 -18.52 25.43
N LEU A 408 24.10 -19.26 24.68
CA LEU A 408 24.23 -20.72 24.88
C LEU A 408 25.35 -21.03 25.85
N ARG A 409 25.26 -22.21 26.51
CA ARG A 409 26.35 -22.80 27.26
C ARG A 409 27.37 -23.45 26.33
N GLU A 410 28.55 -23.78 26.85
CA GLU A 410 29.54 -24.55 26.10
C GLU A 410 28.95 -25.89 25.62
N GLU A 411 29.21 -26.23 24.37
CA GLU A 411 28.71 -27.44 23.71
C GLU A 411 27.16 -27.57 23.66
N ASP A 412 26.40 -26.51 23.85
CA ASP A 412 24.94 -26.49 23.63
C ASP A 412 24.60 -25.84 22.32
N GLU A 413 23.51 -26.24 21.73
CA GLU A 413 23.02 -25.73 20.45
C GLU A 413 21.53 -25.34 20.54
N LEU A 414 21.14 -24.27 19.88
CA LEU A 414 19.74 -23.93 19.66
C LEU A 414 19.18 -24.90 18.61
N ILE A 415 18.11 -25.63 18.94
CA ILE A 415 17.55 -26.67 18.05
C ILE A 415 16.23 -26.28 17.45
N GLU A 416 15.37 -25.59 18.19
CA GLU A 416 14.05 -25.21 17.69
C GLU A 416 13.58 -23.90 18.29
N VAL A 417 12.83 -23.14 17.49
CA VAL A 417 12.17 -21.89 17.89
C VAL A 417 10.70 -21.98 17.48
N LYS A 418 9.80 -21.61 18.37
CA LYS A 418 8.36 -21.56 18.13
C LYS A 418 7.80 -20.18 18.47
N TYR A 419 6.85 -19.78 17.70
CA TYR A 419 6.02 -18.60 17.96
C TYR A 419 4.87 -18.99 18.88
N THR A 420 4.54 -18.13 19.85
CA THR A 420 3.43 -18.32 20.78
C THR A 420 2.79 -16.99 21.16
N ASP A 421 1.49 -17.02 21.43
CA ASP A 421 0.67 -15.90 21.90
C ASP A 421 0.31 -15.96 23.39
N SER A 422 0.92 -16.89 24.14
CA SER A 422 0.78 -17.13 25.57
C SER A 422 -0.35 -18.08 25.99
N ASP A 423 -0.07 -18.83 27.09
CA ASP A 423 -0.96 -19.78 27.76
C ASP A 423 -1.12 -21.13 27.03
N HIS A 424 -0.03 -21.65 26.47
CA HIS A 424 0.03 -22.94 25.82
C HIS A 424 0.86 -23.97 26.60
N ASP A 425 0.55 -25.24 26.39
CA ASP A 425 1.37 -26.32 26.88
C ASP A 425 2.52 -26.65 25.92
N VAL A 426 3.71 -26.74 26.46
CA VAL A 426 4.95 -27.05 25.76
C VAL A 426 5.30 -28.52 25.91
N PHE A 427 5.62 -29.15 24.80
CA PHE A 427 6.13 -30.53 24.72
C PHE A 427 7.58 -30.48 24.26
N MET A 428 8.51 -31.01 25.06
CA MET A 428 9.90 -31.23 24.66
C MET A 428 10.15 -32.71 24.52
N ILE A 429 10.66 -33.13 23.37
CA ILE A 429 10.83 -34.56 23.03
C ILE A 429 12.31 -34.86 22.79
N THR A 430 12.76 -36.01 23.29
CA THR A 430 14.15 -36.44 23.18
C THR A 430 14.34 -37.53 22.12
N LYS A 431 15.58 -37.71 21.69
CA LYS A 431 16.04 -38.72 20.75
C LYS A 431 15.72 -40.14 21.19
N TYR A 432 15.78 -40.41 22.53
CA TYR A 432 15.49 -41.74 23.09
C TYR A 432 14.02 -41.90 23.51
N GLY A 433 13.13 -41.04 23.01
CA GLY A 433 11.69 -41.19 23.13
C GLY A 433 11.12 -40.83 24.49
N GLN A 434 11.71 -39.85 25.18
CA GLN A 434 11.10 -39.19 26.34
C GLN A 434 10.39 -37.91 25.93
N CYS A 435 9.30 -37.56 26.62
CA CYS A 435 8.54 -36.32 26.41
C CYS A 435 8.16 -35.70 27.75
N ILE A 436 8.34 -34.40 27.90
CA ILE A 436 7.82 -33.65 29.04
C ILE A 436 6.77 -32.64 28.52
N ARG A 437 5.64 -32.54 29.24
CA ARG A 437 4.58 -31.54 29.02
C ARG A 437 4.55 -30.61 30.22
N PHE A 438 4.61 -29.31 30.02
CA PHE A 438 4.44 -28.28 31.04
C PHE A 438 3.86 -27.00 30.40
N ASN A 439 3.21 -26.18 31.23
CA ASN A 439 2.64 -24.92 30.72
C ASN A 439 3.74 -23.88 30.51
N GLU A 440 3.65 -23.09 29.42
CA GLU A 440 4.63 -22.05 29.09
C GLU A 440 4.68 -20.91 30.11
N SER A 441 3.64 -20.72 30.94
CA SER A 441 3.64 -19.75 32.04
C SER A 441 4.73 -20.04 33.07
N ASP A 442 5.19 -21.29 33.17
CA ASP A 442 6.34 -21.69 33.98
C ASP A 442 7.67 -21.11 33.47
N VAL A 443 7.66 -20.59 32.20
CA VAL A 443 8.82 -19.95 31.57
C VAL A 443 8.57 -18.44 31.52
N ARG A 444 9.09 -17.72 32.51
CA ARG A 444 8.95 -16.26 32.50
C ARG A 444 9.62 -15.63 31.29
N PRO A 445 9.02 -14.59 30.66
CA PRO A 445 9.65 -13.84 29.60
C PRO A 445 10.97 -13.21 30.05
N THR A 446 11.99 -13.30 29.21
CA THR A 446 13.33 -12.76 29.47
C THR A 446 13.87 -12.03 28.24
N GLY A 447 14.77 -11.08 28.45
CA GLY A 447 15.40 -10.34 27.39
C GLY A 447 16.26 -11.23 26.48
N ARG A 448 16.58 -10.72 25.31
CA ARG A 448 17.23 -11.41 24.20
C ARG A 448 18.54 -12.13 24.55
N THR A 449 19.37 -11.57 25.40
CA THR A 449 20.70 -12.11 25.75
C THR A 449 20.71 -13.10 26.92
N SER A 450 19.56 -13.51 27.46
CA SER A 450 19.49 -14.50 28.54
C SER A 450 19.74 -15.94 28.03
N MET A 451 20.16 -16.85 28.92
CA MET A 451 20.39 -18.28 28.61
C MET A 451 19.12 -19.13 28.66
N GLY A 452 18.04 -18.61 29.26
CA GLY A 452 16.86 -19.41 29.55
C GLY A 452 16.95 -20.20 30.85
N VAL A 453 16.05 -21.17 31.02
CA VAL A 453 15.88 -22.00 32.23
C VAL A 453 15.81 -23.47 31.83
N ARG A 454 15.98 -24.37 32.81
CA ARG A 454 15.88 -25.80 32.52
C ARG A 454 14.45 -26.19 32.15
N GLY A 455 14.23 -26.67 30.93
CA GLY A 455 12.97 -27.20 30.41
C GLY A 455 12.81 -28.69 30.74
N MET A 456 13.84 -29.48 30.46
CA MET A 456 13.87 -30.91 30.69
C MET A 456 15.19 -31.34 31.34
N ASN A 457 15.15 -32.35 32.22
CA ASN A 457 16.34 -32.97 32.80
C ASN A 457 16.66 -34.25 32.01
N LEU A 458 17.69 -34.18 31.19
CA LEU A 458 18.09 -35.28 30.32
C LEU A 458 18.83 -36.36 31.09
N VAL A 459 18.63 -37.63 30.69
CA VAL A 459 19.42 -38.78 31.14
C VAL A 459 20.69 -38.84 30.27
N ASP A 460 21.75 -39.45 30.80
CA ASP A 460 23.06 -39.52 30.16
C ASP A 460 23.00 -39.81 28.65
N SER A 461 23.67 -39.00 27.88
CA SER A 461 23.76 -39.03 26.40
C SER A 461 22.46 -38.81 25.59
N ASP A 462 21.32 -38.48 26.23
CA ASP A 462 20.09 -38.08 25.50
C ASP A 462 20.13 -36.59 25.12
N GLU A 463 19.42 -36.26 24.09
CA GLU A 463 19.35 -34.90 23.57
C GLU A 463 17.92 -34.54 23.15
N VAL A 464 17.50 -33.30 23.36
CA VAL A 464 16.21 -32.80 22.84
C VAL A 464 16.31 -32.66 21.33
N ILE A 465 15.32 -33.21 20.62
CA ILE A 465 15.26 -33.17 19.14
C ILE A 465 14.13 -32.28 18.61
N GLY A 466 13.18 -31.92 19.47
CA GLY A 466 12.08 -31.07 19.04
C GLY A 466 11.27 -30.52 20.20
N MET A 467 10.61 -29.40 19.94
CA MET A 467 9.69 -28.73 20.84
C MET A 467 8.39 -28.42 20.09
N GLN A 468 7.24 -28.77 20.66
CA GLN A 468 5.91 -28.48 20.09
C GLN A 468 5.06 -27.74 21.13
N ILE A 469 4.00 -27.10 20.68
CA ILE A 469 2.99 -26.44 21.51
C ILE A 469 1.60 -26.95 21.14
N ASP A 470 0.69 -27.01 22.10
CA ASP A 470 -0.66 -27.59 21.94
C ASP A 470 -1.52 -26.82 20.92
N SER A 471 -1.33 -25.51 20.76
CA SER A 471 -2.03 -24.72 19.75
C SER A 471 -1.79 -25.18 18.30
N GLN A 472 -0.78 -26.01 18.08
CA GLN A 472 -0.40 -26.48 16.75
C GLN A 472 -1.08 -27.80 16.33
N GLY A 473 -1.77 -28.49 17.23
CA GLY A 473 -2.46 -29.74 16.93
C GLY A 473 -2.92 -30.50 18.16
N THR A 474 -3.85 -31.42 17.97
CA THR A 474 -4.44 -32.29 19.01
C THR A 474 -3.61 -33.56 19.27
N ASP A 475 -2.74 -33.90 18.31
CA ASP A 475 -1.92 -35.11 18.37
C ASP A 475 -0.44 -34.78 18.20
N LEU A 476 0.43 -35.54 18.85
CA LEU A 476 1.85 -35.57 18.56
C LEU A 476 2.15 -36.67 17.53
N LEU A 477 2.52 -36.28 16.31
CA LEU A 477 3.08 -37.18 15.33
C LEU A 477 4.57 -37.37 15.63
N ILE A 478 4.98 -38.59 15.90
CA ILE A 478 6.36 -38.98 16.22
C ILE A 478 6.85 -39.94 15.14
N VAL A 479 7.98 -39.61 14.52
CA VAL A 479 8.59 -40.41 13.45
C VAL A 479 10.02 -40.79 13.80
N SER A 480 10.39 -42.02 13.47
CA SER A 480 11.70 -42.58 13.75
C SER A 480 12.57 -42.79 12.51
N GLU A 481 13.86 -43.02 12.69
CA GLU A 481 14.90 -43.13 11.65
C GLU A 481 14.52 -44.07 10.50
N TYR A 482 13.87 -45.19 10.78
CA TYR A 482 13.54 -46.20 9.73
C TYR A 482 12.11 -46.10 9.24
N GLY A 483 11.51 -44.91 9.31
CA GLY A 483 10.24 -44.63 8.68
C GLY A 483 9.01 -45.17 9.41
N MET A 484 9.15 -45.56 10.65
CA MET A 484 8.04 -45.91 11.53
C MET A 484 7.53 -44.65 12.23
N GLY A 485 6.21 -44.53 12.38
CA GLY A 485 5.63 -43.39 13.06
C GLY A 485 4.21 -43.61 13.54
N LYS A 486 3.72 -42.72 14.39
CA LYS A 486 2.39 -42.78 14.98
C LYS A 486 1.91 -41.40 15.37
N ARG A 487 0.61 -41.24 15.49
CA ARG A 487 0.00 -40.15 16.23
C ARG A 487 -0.35 -40.59 17.63
N THR A 488 -0.22 -39.72 18.59
CA THR A 488 -0.62 -39.94 19.98
C THR A 488 -1.30 -38.65 20.47
N SER A 489 -2.52 -38.79 21.03
CA SER A 489 -3.24 -37.64 21.57
C SER A 489 -2.41 -36.91 22.63
N ILE A 490 -2.42 -35.57 22.59
CA ILE A 490 -1.72 -34.76 23.60
C ILE A 490 -2.27 -34.98 25.00
N ASP A 491 -3.51 -35.46 25.15
CA ASP A 491 -4.14 -35.76 26.44
C ASP A 491 -3.54 -36.98 27.14
N GLU A 492 -2.85 -37.87 26.42
CA GLU A 492 -2.10 -38.97 27.04
C GLU A 492 -0.86 -38.51 27.80
N PHE A 493 -0.44 -37.26 27.62
CA PHE A 493 0.73 -36.69 28.30
C PHE A 493 0.30 -35.86 29.50
N THR A 494 0.53 -36.38 30.70
CA THR A 494 0.25 -35.65 31.94
C THR A 494 1.14 -34.43 32.07
N ALA A 495 0.57 -33.27 32.37
CA ALA A 495 1.32 -32.06 32.66
C ALA A 495 2.21 -32.25 33.90
N GLN A 496 3.45 -31.80 33.81
CA GLN A 496 4.46 -31.93 34.86
C GLN A 496 5.07 -30.56 35.15
N ASN A 497 5.77 -30.46 36.27
CA ASN A 497 6.58 -29.29 36.54
C ASN A 497 7.76 -29.25 35.55
N ARG A 498 8.08 -28.08 35.03
CA ARG A 498 9.25 -27.82 34.17
C ARG A 498 10.53 -28.34 34.83
N GLY A 499 11.44 -28.92 34.04
CA GLY A 499 12.74 -29.45 34.52
C GLY A 499 12.68 -30.89 35.03
N GLY A 500 11.56 -31.62 34.87
CA GLY A 500 11.42 -33.04 35.12
C GLY A 500 12.12 -33.91 34.06
N LYS A 501 12.13 -35.24 34.27
CA LYS A 501 12.69 -36.23 33.33
C LYS A 501 11.73 -36.57 32.18
N GLY A 502 10.44 -36.17 32.30
CA GLY A 502 9.40 -36.55 31.37
C GLY A 502 8.93 -37.99 31.49
N VAL A 503 8.12 -38.40 30.51
CA VAL A 503 7.54 -39.74 30.39
C VAL A 503 7.88 -40.35 29.03
N LYS A 504 7.87 -41.68 28.94
CA LYS A 504 8.15 -42.36 27.67
C LYS A 504 7.04 -42.10 26.66
N CYS A 505 7.39 -41.57 25.47
CA CYS A 505 6.48 -41.26 24.40
C CYS A 505 6.61 -42.18 23.17
N TYR A 506 7.73 -42.86 23.02
CA TYR A 506 7.98 -43.76 21.91
C TYR A 506 8.77 -44.99 22.35
N LYS A 507 8.44 -46.19 21.84
CA LYS A 507 9.18 -47.43 22.12
C LYS A 507 10.22 -47.63 21.01
N ILE A 508 11.47 -47.35 21.33
CA ILE A 508 12.61 -47.58 20.46
C ILE A 508 12.95 -49.06 20.38
N THR A 509 13.20 -49.56 19.20
CA THR A 509 13.61 -50.93 18.88
C THR A 509 14.62 -50.88 17.73
N GLU A 510 15.33 -52.00 17.48
CA GLU A 510 16.24 -52.12 16.33
C GLU A 510 15.52 -51.86 14.96
N LYS A 511 14.20 -52.14 14.87
CA LYS A 511 13.39 -51.93 13.68
C LYS A 511 12.96 -50.46 13.47
N THR A 512 12.94 -49.66 14.52
CA THR A 512 12.50 -48.28 14.45
C THR A 512 13.67 -47.30 14.34
N GLY A 513 14.79 -47.63 14.99
CA GLY A 513 15.83 -46.65 15.25
C GLY A 513 15.36 -45.58 16.24
N ASN A 514 16.13 -44.49 16.38
CA ASN A 514 15.83 -43.37 17.28
C ASN A 514 14.71 -42.47 16.70
N VAL A 515 14.15 -41.64 17.55
CA VAL A 515 13.20 -40.60 17.09
C VAL A 515 13.99 -39.50 16.36
N VAL A 516 13.51 -39.11 15.18
CA VAL A 516 14.15 -38.07 14.35
C VAL A 516 13.29 -36.83 14.19
N GLY A 517 11.96 -36.93 14.38
CA GLY A 517 11.10 -35.79 14.22
C GLY A 517 9.79 -35.90 14.98
N VAL A 518 9.29 -34.77 15.42
CA VAL A 518 7.99 -34.61 16.06
C VAL A 518 7.28 -33.39 15.53
N LYS A 519 5.95 -33.50 15.29
CA LYS A 519 5.09 -32.38 14.93
C LYS A 519 3.75 -32.52 15.65
N ALA A 520 3.19 -31.39 16.10
CA ALA A 520 1.80 -31.33 16.55
C ALA A 520 0.89 -31.23 15.32
N VAL A 521 -0.10 -32.12 15.20
CA VAL A 521 -0.95 -32.26 14.02
C VAL A 521 -2.42 -32.46 14.38
N ASN A 522 -3.31 -32.14 13.45
CA ASN A 522 -4.74 -32.46 13.45
C ASN A 522 -5.04 -33.43 12.29
N ASP A 523 -6.22 -34.01 12.26
CA ASP A 523 -6.67 -34.94 11.20
C ASP A 523 -6.65 -34.33 9.81
N ASP A 524 -7.01 -33.05 9.68
CA ASP A 524 -7.05 -32.28 8.44
C ASP A 524 -5.66 -31.86 7.92
N ASN A 525 -4.62 -32.02 8.72
CA ASN A 525 -3.28 -31.63 8.33
C ASN A 525 -2.65 -32.62 7.37
N GLU A 526 -1.73 -32.10 6.56
CA GLU A 526 -0.87 -32.90 5.72
C GLU A 526 0.58 -32.77 6.18
N ILE A 527 1.32 -33.84 6.02
CA ILE A 527 2.74 -33.89 6.34
C ILE A 527 3.58 -34.29 5.14
N MET A 528 4.81 -33.81 5.13
CA MET A 528 5.85 -34.31 4.24
C MET A 528 6.92 -35.04 5.07
N ILE A 529 7.25 -36.25 4.67
CA ILE A 529 8.37 -37.01 5.22
C ILE A 529 9.46 -37.01 4.16
N ILE A 530 10.66 -36.67 4.58
CA ILE A 530 11.81 -36.49 3.71
C ILE A 530 12.90 -37.46 4.15
N ASN A 531 13.40 -38.28 3.23
CA ASN A 531 14.49 -39.21 3.50
C ASN A 531 15.87 -38.58 3.22
N THR A 532 16.95 -39.27 3.61
CA THR A 532 18.32 -38.82 3.37
C THR A 532 18.68 -38.76 1.90
N GLU A 533 17.97 -39.51 1.04
CA GLU A 533 18.08 -39.44 -0.44
C GLU A 533 17.34 -38.26 -1.09
N GLY A 534 16.65 -37.38 -0.29
CA GLY A 534 15.89 -36.23 -0.78
C GLY A 534 14.57 -36.59 -1.45
N ILE A 535 14.06 -37.83 -1.24
CA ILE A 535 12.73 -38.25 -1.68
C ILE A 535 11.70 -37.72 -0.68
N ILE A 536 10.68 -37.07 -1.18
CA ILE A 536 9.60 -36.46 -0.38
C ILE A 536 8.31 -37.26 -0.63
N ILE A 537 7.67 -37.68 0.45
CA ILE A 537 6.29 -38.21 0.43
C ILE A 537 5.37 -37.23 1.17
N ARG A 538 4.25 -36.88 0.55
CA ARG A 538 3.19 -36.08 1.17
C ARG A 538 2.01 -36.96 1.49
N MET A 539 1.49 -36.92 2.71
CA MET A 539 0.36 -37.73 3.15
C MET A 539 -0.54 -36.95 4.10
N LYS A 540 -1.82 -37.34 4.18
CA LYS A 540 -2.77 -36.80 5.16
C LYS A 540 -2.56 -37.43 6.52
N CYS A 541 -2.75 -36.65 7.59
CA CYS A 541 -2.58 -37.14 8.95
C CYS A 541 -3.67 -38.14 9.36
N ASP A 542 -4.90 -38.02 8.86
CA ASP A 542 -6.01 -38.94 9.10
C ASP A 542 -5.67 -40.39 8.74
N GLY A 543 -4.82 -40.62 7.72
CA GLY A 543 -4.32 -41.95 7.33
C GLY A 543 -3.27 -42.54 8.26
N ILE A 544 -2.80 -41.83 9.29
CA ILE A 544 -1.79 -42.32 10.26
C ILE A 544 -2.48 -42.79 11.51
N SER A 545 -2.16 -44.04 11.94
CA SER A 545 -2.79 -44.65 13.11
C SER A 545 -2.51 -43.85 14.38
N GLU A 546 -3.56 -43.56 15.14
CA GLU A 546 -3.48 -43.06 16.50
C GLU A 546 -3.19 -44.24 17.43
N LEU A 547 -2.12 -44.16 18.19
CA LEU A 547 -1.62 -45.22 19.04
C LEU A 547 -1.16 -44.67 20.38
N GLY A 548 -1.31 -45.49 21.41
CA GLY A 548 -0.91 -45.16 22.78
C GLY A 548 0.57 -44.80 22.89
N ARG A 549 0.89 -44.07 23.94
CA ARG A 549 2.18 -43.43 24.19
C ARG A 549 3.40 -44.35 24.07
N VAL A 550 3.33 -45.57 24.61
CA VAL A 550 4.47 -46.52 24.68
C VAL A 550 4.39 -47.56 23.54
N THR A 551 4.23 -47.13 22.30
CA THR A 551 4.21 -48.01 21.13
C THR A 551 5.30 -47.60 20.12
N SER A 552 5.62 -48.51 19.18
CA SER A 552 6.66 -48.31 18.15
C SER A 552 6.13 -47.69 16.83
N GLY A 553 4.80 -47.43 16.75
CA GLY A 553 4.20 -46.91 15.55
C GLY A 553 3.98 -47.94 14.42
N VAL A 554 3.52 -47.41 13.26
CA VAL A 554 3.32 -48.14 12.04
C VAL A 554 4.26 -47.62 10.95
N LYS A 555 4.43 -48.37 9.85
CA LYS A 555 5.29 -47.95 8.76
C LYS A 555 4.61 -46.85 7.95
N LEU A 556 5.24 -45.66 7.85
CA LEU A 556 4.76 -44.50 7.13
C LEU A 556 5.37 -44.38 5.73
N ILE A 557 6.64 -44.71 5.60
CA ILE A 557 7.38 -44.65 4.33
C ILE A 557 8.18 -45.92 4.11
N ASN A 558 8.26 -46.40 2.88
CA ASN A 558 9.15 -47.46 2.47
C ASN A 558 10.50 -46.88 2.09
N LEU A 559 11.50 -47.11 2.90
CA LEU A 559 12.88 -46.69 2.68
C LEU A 559 13.68 -47.77 1.98
N PRO A 560 14.53 -47.47 1.01
CA PRO A 560 15.56 -48.36 0.50
C PRO A 560 16.51 -48.85 1.60
N GLU A 561 17.24 -49.92 1.36
CA GLU A 561 18.22 -50.44 2.30
C GLU A 561 19.36 -49.43 2.54
N GLY A 562 19.61 -49.09 3.78
CA GLY A 562 20.60 -48.09 4.17
C GLY A 562 20.10 -46.64 4.22
N ASP A 563 18.89 -46.35 3.77
CA ASP A 563 18.30 -45.01 3.81
C ASP A 563 17.55 -44.74 5.14
N LYS A 564 17.42 -43.47 5.52
CA LYS A 564 16.79 -43.02 6.76
C LYS A 564 15.86 -41.84 6.51
N VAL A 565 14.91 -41.64 7.41
CA VAL A 565 14.17 -40.38 7.48
C VAL A 565 15.11 -39.29 7.97
N ALA A 566 15.18 -38.19 7.20
CA ALA A 566 15.96 -37.02 7.52
C ALA A 566 15.17 -36.00 8.34
N CYS A 567 13.98 -35.64 7.88
CA CYS A 567 13.10 -34.73 8.60
C CYS A 567 11.62 -34.92 8.24
N ILE A 568 10.75 -34.26 9.00
CA ILE A 568 9.32 -34.17 8.76
C ILE A 568 8.87 -32.71 8.76
N ALA A 569 8.01 -32.33 7.82
CA ALA A 569 7.44 -31.00 7.73
C ALA A 569 5.91 -31.07 7.71
N LYS A 570 5.25 -30.15 8.41
CA LYS A 570 3.80 -29.98 8.40
C LYS A 570 3.44 -28.99 7.28
N VAL A 571 2.51 -29.38 6.41
CA VAL A 571 1.95 -28.48 5.38
C VAL A 571 0.81 -27.71 6.00
N ARG A 572 0.84 -26.37 5.94
CA ARG A 572 -0.31 -25.53 6.28
C ARG A 572 -1.20 -25.43 5.05
N ARG A 573 -2.49 -25.70 5.19
CA ARG A 573 -3.48 -25.37 4.15
C ARG A 573 -3.52 -23.85 4.04
N GLY A 574 -3.28 -23.33 2.83
CA GLY A 574 -3.84 -22.04 2.44
C GLY A 574 -5.35 -22.20 2.32
N ASP A 575 -6.12 -21.18 2.67
CA ASP A 575 -7.58 -21.17 2.49
C ASP A 575 -7.88 -21.50 1.01
N GLU A 576 -8.24 -22.77 0.75
CA GLU A 576 -8.79 -23.16 -0.54
C GLU A 576 -10.21 -22.55 -0.59
N SER A 577 -10.42 -21.62 -1.53
CA SER A 577 -11.78 -21.23 -1.93
C SER A 577 -12.53 -22.49 -2.37
N GLU A 578 -13.78 -22.64 -1.94
CA GLU A 578 -14.66 -23.80 -2.19
C GLU A 578 -15.02 -24.07 -3.66
N ASP A 579 -14.31 -23.48 -4.63
CA ASP A 579 -14.67 -23.50 -6.05
C ASP A 579 -13.97 -24.59 -6.91
N ASP A 580 -13.13 -25.46 -6.33
CA ASP A 580 -12.37 -26.47 -7.11
C ASP A 580 -12.90 -27.92 -6.99
N LEU A 581 -14.16 -28.13 -6.61
CA LEU A 581 -14.82 -29.43 -6.70
C LEU A 581 -15.55 -29.59 -8.05
N VAL A 582 -14.85 -29.58 -9.15
CA VAL A 582 -15.33 -30.13 -10.42
C VAL A 582 -14.66 -31.49 -10.62
N GLU A 583 -15.42 -32.54 -10.37
CA GLU A 583 -15.04 -33.90 -10.77
C GLU A 583 -14.86 -33.95 -12.30
N PRO A 584 -13.80 -34.55 -12.84
CA PRO A 584 -13.71 -34.79 -14.27
C PRO A 584 -14.71 -35.90 -14.66
N GLU A 585 -15.67 -35.55 -15.50
CA GLU A 585 -16.53 -36.53 -16.17
C GLU A 585 -15.66 -37.56 -16.92
N GLU A 586 -15.85 -38.84 -16.62
CA GLU A 586 -15.32 -39.95 -17.37
C GLU A 586 -15.93 -39.93 -18.79
N SER A 587 -15.11 -39.61 -19.79
CA SER A 587 -15.49 -39.83 -21.18
C SER A 587 -15.40 -41.32 -21.50
N THR A 588 -16.54 -41.97 -21.59
CA THR A 588 -16.69 -43.26 -22.23
C THR A 588 -16.50 -43.07 -23.75
N GLU A 589 -15.35 -43.48 -24.27
CA GLU A 589 -15.17 -43.69 -25.71
C GLU A 589 -15.87 -45.01 -26.12
N ASP A 590 -17.00 -44.90 -26.78
CA ASP A 590 -17.61 -45.99 -27.55
C ASP A 590 -16.79 -46.22 -28.83
N ALA A 591 -16.25 -47.41 -28.88
CA ALA A 591 -15.59 -47.92 -30.09
C ALA A 591 -16.66 -48.39 -31.10
N GLU A 592 -16.94 -47.62 -32.13
CA GLU A 592 -17.62 -48.10 -33.33
C GLU A 592 -16.61 -48.54 -34.39
N ASN A 593 -16.67 -49.83 -34.63
CA ASN A 593 -16.10 -50.49 -35.81
C ASN A 593 -16.72 -49.93 -37.09
N VAL A 594 -15.92 -49.49 -38.04
CA VAL A 594 -16.33 -49.38 -39.43
C VAL A 594 -15.46 -50.30 -40.26
N GLU A 595 -16.10 -51.35 -40.74
CA GLU A 595 -15.57 -52.26 -41.80
C GLU A 595 -15.33 -51.50 -43.09
N THR A 596 -14.21 -51.82 -43.68
CA THR A 596 -13.85 -51.47 -45.11
C THR A 596 -14.51 -52.44 -46.08
N GLU A 597 -15.23 -51.92 -47.04
CA GLU A 597 -15.41 -52.58 -48.37
C GLU A 597 -15.28 -51.53 -49.48
N GLU A 598 -14.41 -51.92 -50.45
CA GLU A 598 -14.13 -51.45 -51.82
C GLU A 598 -13.38 -50.13 -51.99
#